data_5d6768862f8386f734c39804168c23c7
#
_entry.id   5d6768862f8386f734c39804168c23c7
#
_cell.length_a   1.000
_cell.length_b   1.000
_cell.length_c   1.000
_cell.angle_alpha   90.00
_cell.angle_beta   90.00
_cell.angle_gamma   90.00
#
_symmetry.space_group_name_H-M   'P 1'
#
loop_
_entity.id
_entity.type
_entity.pdbx_description
1 polymer ?
#
loop_
_entity_poly.entity_id
_entity_poly.type
_entity_poly.pdbx_seq_one_letter_code
_entity_poly.pdbx_strand_id
1 'polypeptide(L)'
;MAITDFDRPEATSQLTTSGLVLRWMQSLVTSLLLLALGAGCSQAPAVATQPAANGSNAPAENGAQTATSSVSVPRDQITQISVINALMLGHYDGITTFEELLRYGDFGVGTLNQLDGELIILDGQGYQVHGDGTIDRVAPSAKTPFAVVTPFDRAEQQKLPQIESLEWLDDHLDEAIGHPNKFIAVRIHANFATITLRSVKVQSPPYRPLGVVAKEQSVWTRENVTGTLIGIRCPKWVQGLNVPGYHWHFLADDLSLGGHVLKCAAGSALAEYDVCQEWLVRLVDAPGFDTVNLNQDLNRELRRVESARDDEESEAPPNK
;
A
#
# COMPACT_ATOMS: atom_id res chain seq x y z
N MET A 1 -40.91 -34.66 48.24
CA MET A 1 -42.13 -33.91 48.52
C MET A 1 -42.21 -32.81 47.54
N ALA A 2 -43.15 -33.00 46.57
CA ALA A 2 -43.86 -32.07 45.69
C ALA A 2 -43.00 -31.11 44.82
N ILE A 3 -42.83 -31.33 43.48
CA ILE A 3 -43.76 -31.12 42.35
C ILE A 3 -44.37 -29.72 42.34
N THR A 4 -44.01 -28.90 41.33
CA THR A 4 -44.97 -28.24 40.44
C THR A 4 -44.29 -27.80 39.15
N ASP A 5 -44.78 -28.37 38.05
CA ASP A 5 -44.78 -27.92 36.67
C ASP A 5 -45.33 -26.50 36.52
N PHE A 6 -44.83 -25.72 35.54
CA PHE A 6 -45.67 -24.79 34.80
C PHE A 6 -45.14 -24.56 33.36
N ASP A 7 -45.91 -25.11 32.48
CA ASP A 7 -46.34 -24.78 31.13
C ASP A 7 -45.57 -23.76 30.27
N ARG A 8 -45.31 -24.24 29.01
CA ARG A 8 -45.16 -23.43 27.78
C ARG A 8 -46.52 -22.84 27.35
N PRO A 9 -46.51 -21.84 26.48
CA PRO A 9 -47.07 -22.11 25.17
C PRO A 9 -46.18 -21.68 23.99
N GLU A 10 -46.24 -22.56 22.98
CA GLU A 10 -45.88 -22.33 21.59
C GLU A 10 -46.77 -21.21 20.98
N ALA A 11 -46.17 -20.39 20.15
CA ALA A 11 -46.90 -19.62 19.17
C ALA A 11 -46.13 -19.62 17.83
N THR A 12 -46.55 -20.55 16.99
CA THR A 12 -46.41 -20.55 15.55
C THR A 12 -47.04 -19.26 14.95
N SER A 13 -46.31 -18.55 14.11
CA SER A 13 -46.92 -17.78 13.02
C SER A 13 -46.08 -17.87 11.78
N GLN A 14 -46.57 -18.68 10.87
CA GLN A 14 -46.31 -18.56 9.43
C GLN A 14 -46.87 -17.21 8.96
N LEU A 15 -46.23 -16.63 7.96
CA LEU A 15 -46.84 -15.86 6.87
C LEU A 15 -45.73 -15.16 6.11
N THR A 16 -45.59 -15.58 4.97
CA THR A 16 -46.03 -15.29 3.59
C THR A 16 -44.98 -14.51 2.83
N THR A 17 -44.32 -15.28 2.01
CA THR A 17 -43.68 -14.83 0.76
C THR A 17 -44.75 -14.32 -0.19
N SER A 18 -44.72 -13.04 -0.53
CA SER A 18 -45.22 -12.51 -1.83
C SER A 18 -45.08 -10.97 -1.86
N GLY A 19 -44.39 -10.48 -2.87
CA GLY A 19 -44.55 -9.07 -3.26
C GLY A 19 -43.34 -8.18 -3.05
N LEU A 20 -42.30 -8.31 -3.87
CA LEU A 20 -41.49 -7.19 -4.41
C LEU A 20 -40.48 -7.69 -5.45
N VAL A 21 -40.97 -8.37 -6.46
CA VAL A 21 -40.25 -8.55 -7.73
C VAL A 21 -41.18 -7.99 -8.80
N LEU A 22 -41.10 -6.70 -9.07
CA LEU A 22 -41.55 -6.08 -10.34
C LEU A 22 -41.32 -4.56 -10.28
N ARG A 23 -40.13 -4.10 -10.53
CA ARG A 23 -39.90 -2.71 -10.99
C ARG A 23 -38.41 -2.48 -11.25
N TRP A 24 -37.86 -3.07 -12.30
CA TRP A 24 -36.63 -2.61 -12.97
C TRP A 24 -36.52 -3.31 -14.34
N MET A 25 -37.51 -3.10 -15.19
CA MET A 25 -37.40 -3.36 -16.61
C MET A 25 -38.31 -2.40 -17.35
N GLN A 26 -37.82 -1.22 -17.69
CA GLN A 26 -38.31 -0.34 -18.75
C GLN A 26 -37.44 0.91 -18.82
N SER A 27 -36.39 0.86 -19.63
CA SER A 27 -35.77 2.00 -20.31
C SER A 27 -34.67 1.49 -21.24
N LEU A 28 -35.10 0.80 -22.26
CA LEU A 28 -34.33 0.59 -23.48
C LEU A 28 -35.33 0.79 -24.62
N VAL A 29 -34.96 1.54 -25.61
CA VAL A 29 -35.55 1.87 -26.89
C VAL A 29 -35.90 3.36 -26.99
N THR A 30 -35.04 4.09 -27.64
CA THR A 30 -35.25 4.99 -28.78
C THR A 30 -34.04 5.93 -28.93
N SER A 31 -33.28 5.72 -29.97
CA SER A 31 -32.85 6.72 -30.93
C SER A 31 -31.89 6.10 -31.93
N LEU A 32 -32.49 5.64 -32.97
CA LEU A 32 -31.84 5.27 -34.24
C LEU A 32 -32.19 6.36 -35.26
N LEU A 33 -31.25 6.66 -36.14
CA LEU A 33 -31.38 7.38 -37.42
C LEU A 33 -31.17 8.91 -37.38
N LEU A 34 -30.00 9.31 -37.89
CA LEU A 34 -29.92 10.26 -39.00
C LEU A 34 -28.53 10.16 -39.68
N LEU A 35 -28.51 9.44 -40.78
CA LEU A 35 -27.48 9.52 -41.83
C LEU A 35 -27.73 10.79 -42.62
N ALA A 36 -26.69 11.59 -42.84
CA ALA A 36 -26.64 12.56 -43.92
C ALA A 36 -25.28 12.50 -44.61
N LEU A 37 -25.33 12.08 -45.84
CA LEU A 37 -24.25 12.10 -46.83
C LEU A 37 -23.85 13.53 -47.15
N GLY A 38 -22.52 13.77 -47.19
CA GLY A 38 -21.95 15.00 -47.76
C GLY A 38 -20.64 14.66 -48.44
N ALA A 39 -20.70 14.38 -49.73
CA ALA A 39 -19.55 14.26 -50.59
C ALA A 39 -19.05 15.71 -50.97
N GLY A 40 -17.76 15.96 -50.82
CA GLY A 40 -17.15 17.21 -51.26
C GLY A 40 -15.68 16.96 -51.66
N CYS A 41 -15.45 17.14 -52.95
CA CYS A 41 -14.23 16.93 -53.71
C CYS A 41 -13.00 17.72 -53.24
N SER A 42 -11.86 17.00 -53.27
CA SER A 42 -10.58 17.31 -53.90
C SER A 42 -10.25 18.75 -54.22
N GLN A 43 -9.09 19.22 -53.71
CA GLN A 43 -8.09 19.98 -54.47
C GLN A 43 -6.76 19.95 -53.74
N ALA A 44 -5.70 19.46 -54.41
CA ALA A 44 -4.33 19.56 -54.03
C ALA A 44 -3.75 20.96 -54.40
N PRO A 45 -2.90 21.57 -53.61
CA PRO A 45 -2.15 22.73 -54.05
C PRO A 45 -0.75 22.36 -54.54
N ALA A 46 -0.34 23.13 -55.53
CA ALA A 46 0.81 23.04 -56.41
C ALA A 46 2.17 23.13 -55.68
N VAL A 47 3.14 22.44 -56.27
CA VAL A 47 4.58 22.52 -56.05
C VAL A 47 5.09 23.87 -56.45
N ALA A 48 5.70 24.63 -55.54
CA ALA A 48 6.51 25.79 -55.85
C ALA A 48 7.99 25.43 -55.73
N THR A 49 8.69 25.49 -56.85
CA THR A 49 10.15 25.39 -56.97
C THR A 49 10.83 26.63 -56.39
N GLN A 50 11.77 26.41 -55.47
CA GLN A 50 12.71 27.45 -54.99
C GLN A 50 14.04 27.39 -55.77
N PRO A 51 14.70 28.55 -56.01
CA PRO A 51 16.04 28.56 -56.57
C PRO A 51 17.11 28.40 -55.47
N ALA A 52 18.21 27.73 -55.86
CA ALA A 52 19.38 27.51 -55.05
C ALA A 52 20.14 28.79 -54.73
N ALA A 53 20.56 28.98 -53.47
CA ALA A 53 21.61 29.92 -53.09
C ALA A 53 22.67 29.17 -52.26
N ASN A 54 23.89 29.22 -52.75
CA ASN A 54 25.14 28.76 -52.11
C ASN A 54 25.46 29.57 -50.86
N GLY A 55 26.03 28.90 -49.84
CA GLY A 55 26.71 29.64 -48.79
C GLY A 55 27.11 28.81 -47.58
N SER A 56 28.39 28.41 -47.56
CA SER A 56 29.33 28.15 -46.46
C SER A 56 28.98 27.15 -45.34
N ASN A 57 29.81 26.10 -45.29
CA ASN A 57 30.01 25.15 -44.23
C ASN A 57 30.50 25.80 -42.93
N ALA A 58 29.76 25.58 -41.83
CA ALA A 58 30.29 25.54 -40.48
C ALA A 58 29.76 24.24 -39.79
N PRO A 59 30.58 23.50 -39.06
CA PRO A 59 30.11 22.26 -38.42
C PRO A 59 29.21 22.62 -37.26
N ALA A 60 27.94 22.19 -37.33
CA ALA A 60 27.03 22.24 -36.22
C ALA A 60 27.43 21.10 -35.23
N GLU A 61 27.85 21.49 -34.04
CA GLU A 61 27.95 20.60 -32.91
C GLU A 61 26.53 20.08 -32.59
N ASN A 62 26.31 18.82 -32.93
CA ASN A 62 25.13 18.07 -32.45
C ASN A 62 25.28 17.80 -30.95
N GLY A 63 24.89 18.74 -30.13
CA GLY A 63 24.55 18.49 -28.74
C GLY A 63 23.33 17.58 -28.70
N ALA A 64 23.56 16.29 -28.62
CA ALA A 64 22.51 15.35 -28.28
C ALA A 64 21.99 15.70 -26.88
N GLN A 65 20.95 16.52 -26.81
CA GLN A 65 20.13 16.63 -25.62
C GLN A 65 19.42 15.30 -25.48
N THR A 66 19.96 14.44 -24.61
CA THR A 66 19.22 13.32 -24.05
C THR A 66 18.02 13.92 -23.30
N ALA A 67 16.88 13.95 -23.98
CA ALA A 67 15.60 14.20 -23.33
C ALA A 67 15.37 13.05 -22.33
N THR A 68 15.71 13.27 -21.08
CA THR A 68 15.19 12.48 -19.98
C THR A 68 13.69 12.70 -19.99
N SER A 69 12.95 11.76 -20.61
CA SER A 69 11.50 11.72 -20.49
C SER A 69 11.20 11.48 -19.01
N SER A 70 10.76 12.51 -18.32
CA SER A 70 10.16 12.36 -17.00
C SER A 70 8.90 11.52 -17.18
N VAL A 71 8.96 10.25 -16.78
CA VAL A 71 7.77 9.43 -16.68
C VAL A 71 6.95 10.07 -15.57
N SER A 72 5.83 10.70 -15.91
CA SER A 72 4.89 11.16 -14.90
C SER A 72 4.15 9.94 -14.37
N VAL A 73 4.34 9.63 -13.09
CA VAL A 73 3.57 8.58 -12.42
C VAL A 73 2.14 9.08 -12.23
N PRO A 74 1.11 8.27 -12.58
CA PRO A 74 -0.27 8.60 -12.27
C PRO A 74 -0.46 8.84 -10.76
N ARG A 75 -1.27 9.83 -10.38
CA ARG A 75 -1.45 10.20 -8.96
C ARG A 75 -2.03 9.06 -8.13
N ASP A 76 -2.94 8.28 -8.72
CA ASP A 76 -3.65 7.18 -8.04
C ASP A 76 -2.93 5.83 -8.21
N GLN A 77 -1.61 5.83 -8.46
CA GLN A 77 -0.83 4.62 -8.66
C GLN A 77 -0.05 4.25 -7.40
N ILE A 78 -0.26 3.05 -6.89
CA ILE A 78 0.68 2.40 -5.97
C ILE A 78 1.76 1.67 -6.78
N THR A 79 3.01 1.90 -6.44
CA THR A 79 4.16 1.15 -6.97
C THR A 79 4.76 0.29 -5.87
N GLN A 80 4.96 -0.97 -6.20
CA GLN A 80 5.55 -1.95 -5.30
C GLN A 80 6.82 -2.54 -5.90
N ILE A 81 7.87 -2.64 -5.09
CA ILE A 81 9.11 -3.35 -5.41
C ILE A 81 9.04 -4.76 -4.82
N SER A 82 9.23 -5.79 -5.67
CA SER A 82 9.18 -7.20 -5.30
C SER A 82 7.79 -7.68 -4.83
N VAL A 83 7.73 -8.85 -4.22
CA VAL A 83 6.52 -9.43 -3.63
C VAL A 83 6.82 -9.89 -2.20
N ILE A 84 5.79 -9.85 -1.33
CA ILE A 84 5.96 -10.15 0.09
C ILE A 84 6.46 -11.59 0.33
N ASN A 85 6.02 -12.56 -0.47
CA ASN A 85 6.50 -13.94 -0.35
C ASN A 85 8.02 -14.06 -0.61
N ALA A 86 8.60 -13.25 -1.48
CA ALA A 86 10.06 -13.24 -1.67
C ALA A 86 10.76 -12.74 -0.40
N LEU A 87 10.26 -11.64 0.21
CA LEU A 87 10.79 -11.13 1.47
C LEU A 87 10.64 -12.17 2.59
N MET A 88 9.47 -12.83 2.71
CA MET A 88 9.22 -13.90 3.68
C MET A 88 10.23 -15.05 3.56
N LEU A 89 10.68 -15.34 2.35
CA LEU A 89 11.64 -16.43 2.05
C LEU A 89 13.10 -16.00 2.12
N GLY A 90 13.40 -14.77 2.55
CA GLY A 90 14.78 -14.31 2.79
C GLY A 90 15.43 -13.62 1.59
N HIS A 91 14.68 -13.14 0.59
CA HIS A 91 15.23 -12.32 -0.49
C HIS A 91 15.38 -10.88 -0.01
N TYR A 92 16.49 -10.57 0.68
CA TYR A 92 16.75 -9.29 1.31
C TYR A 92 17.73 -8.40 0.56
N ASP A 93 18.32 -8.87 -0.53
CA ASP A 93 19.20 -8.06 -1.36
C ASP A 93 18.40 -7.05 -2.17
N GLY A 94 18.58 -5.78 -1.85
CA GLY A 94 17.93 -4.67 -2.54
C GLY A 94 18.57 -4.40 -3.88
N ILE A 95 17.74 -4.13 -4.89
CA ILE A 95 18.22 -3.77 -6.24
C ILE A 95 17.77 -2.36 -6.66
N THR A 96 16.62 -1.89 -6.16
CA THR A 96 16.09 -0.56 -6.46
C THR A 96 16.67 0.45 -5.47
N THR A 97 17.29 1.52 -5.97
CA THR A 97 17.80 2.59 -5.11
C THR A 97 16.66 3.46 -4.56
N PHE A 98 16.90 4.13 -3.44
CA PHE A 98 15.93 5.06 -2.86
C PHE A 98 15.62 6.22 -3.82
N GLU A 99 16.63 6.74 -4.52
CA GLU A 99 16.43 7.75 -5.57
C GLU A 99 15.50 7.26 -6.69
N GLU A 100 15.66 6.00 -7.12
CA GLU A 100 14.74 5.39 -8.09
C GLU A 100 13.33 5.22 -7.53
N LEU A 101 13.21 4.80 -6.27
CA LEU A 101 11.94 4.59 -5.60
C LEU A 101 11.14 5.90 -5.52
N LEU A 102 11.79 7.02 -5.20
CA LEU A 102 11.15 8.34 -5.13
C LEU A 102 10.59 8.84 -6.47
N ARG A 103 10.97 8.25 -7.60
CA ARG A 103 10.34 8.56 -8.90
C ARG A 103 8.90 8.04 -8.99
N TYR A 104 8.51 7.15 -8.10
CA TYR A 104 7.17 6.51 -8.07
C TYR A 104 6.26 7.08 -6.99
N GLY A 105 6.77 7.91 -6.10
CA GLY A 105 5.97 8.53 -5.06
C GLY A 105 6.80 9.11 -3.92
N ASP A 106 6.12 9.83 -3.05
CA ASP A 106 6.69 10.58 -1.93
C ASP A 106 6.19 10.10 -0.57
N PHE A 107 5.38 9.02 -0.56
CA PHE A 107 4.75 8.44 0.63
C PHE A 107 4.77 6.92 0.56
N GLY A 108 5.16 6.22 1.63
CA GLY A 108 5.20 4.76 1.60
C GLY A 108 5.95 4.11 2.76
N VAL A 109 6.00 2.77 2.70
CA VAL A 109 6.61 1.90 3.71
C VAL A 109 7.43 0.78 3.05
N GLY A 110 8.35 0.18 3.80
CA GLY A 110 9.15 -0.95 3.33
C GLY A 110 10.29 -1.28 4.26
N THR A 111 11.35 -1.88 3.70
CA THR A 111 12.60 -2.17 4.41
C THR A 111 13.81 -1.84 3.54
N LEU A 112 15.01 -1.88 4.08
CA LEU A 112 16.24 -1.62 3.34
C LEU A 112 17.06 -2.88 3.11
N ASN A 113 18.09 -2.74 2.29
CA ASN A 113 18.97 -3.83 1.89
C ASN A 113 19.43 -4.65 3.09
N GLN A 114 19.46 -5.99 2.94
CA GLN A 114 19.81 -6.91 4.02
C GLN A 114 18.82 -6.91 5.20
N LEU A 115 17.58 -6.50 4.95
CA LEU A 115 16.54 -6.34 6.00
C LEU A 115 17.02 -5.40 7.14
N ASP A 116 17.73 -4.31 6.79
CA ASP A 116 18.26 -3.37 7.77
C ASP A 116 17.19 -2.38 8.22
N GLY A 117 16.34 -2.84 9.12
CA GLY A 117 15.31 -2.02 9.75
C GLY A 117 14.09 -1.71 8.90
N GLU A 118 13.32 -0.72 9.35
CA GLU A 118 12.08 -0.28 8.70
C GLU A 118 12.33 0.98 7.86
N LEU A 119 11.80 1.00 6.64
CA LEU A 119 11.80 2.17 5.76
C LEU A 119 10.49 2.94 5.90
N ILE A 120 10.58 4.23 6.13
CA ILE A 120 9.46 5.16 6.16
C ILE A 120 9.72 6.21 5.09
N ILE A 121 8.73 6.45 4.21
CA ILE A 121 8.78 7.52 3.23
C ILE A 121 7.67 8.50 3.53
N LEU A 122 8.04 9.73 3.88
CA LEU A 122 7.10 10.78 4.26
C LEU A 122 7.53 12.10 3.61
N ASP A 123 6.63 12.68 2.80
CA ASP A 123 6.84 13.93 2.07
C ASP A 123 8.16 13.91 1.24
N GLY A 124 8.43 12.79 0.56
CA GLY A 124 9.63 12.59 -0.27
C GLY A 124 10.94 12.40 0.50
N GLN A 125 10.87 12.26 1.82
CA GLN A 125 12.04 11.98 2.66
C GLN A 125 12.02 10.54 3.14
N GLY A 126 13.14 9.84 3.03
CA GLY A 126 13.31 8.50 3.58
C GLY A 126 13.91 8.51 4.97
N TYR A 127 13.38 7.69 5.84
CA TYR A 127 13.87 7.44 7.17
C TYR A 127 14.06 5.95 7.37
N GLN A 128 15.22 5.56 7.89
CA GLN A 128 15.55 4.19 8.26
C GLN A 128 15.48 4.07 9.77
N VAL A 129 14.66 3.15 10.27
CA VAL A 129 14.62 2.82 11.69
C VAL A 129 15.34 1.50 11.90
N HIS A 130 16.55 1.58 12.47
CA HIS A 130 17.38 0.41 12.70
C HIS A 130 16.85 -0.51 13.81
N GLY A 131 17.36 -1.74 13.86
CA GLY A 131 16.99 -2.71 14.88
C GLY A 131 17.37 -2.32 16.32
N ASP A 132 18.18 -1.30 16.53
CA ASP A 132 18.50 -0.72 17.83
C ASP A 132 17.64 0.50 18.19
N GLY A 133 16.75 0.92 17.27
CA GLY A 133 15.85 2.07 17.42
C GLY A 133 16.43 3.40 16.96
N THR A 134 17.69 3.45 16.51
CA THR A 134 18.25 4.67 15.91
C THR A 134 17.60 4.98 14.57
N ILE A 135 17.50 6.26 14.22
CA ILE A 135 16.85 6.72 13.01
C ILE A 135 17.83 7.54 12.19
N ASP A 136 18.05 7.12 10.96
CA ASP A 136 18.88 7.83 9.98
C ASP A 136 18.07 8.29 8.78
N ARG A 137 18.54 9.32 8.08
CA ARG A 137 18.07 9.70 6.76
C ARG A 137 18.57 8.69 5.73
N VAL A 138 17.67 8.21 4.88
CA VAL A 138 18.02 7.26 3.83
C VAL A 138 18.83 7.97 2.74
N ALA A 139 20.01 7.44 2.44
CA ALA A 139 20.84 7.95 1.36
C ALA A 139 20.19 7.65 -0.02
N PRO A 140 20.32 8.52 -1.04
CA PRO A 140 19.78 8.27 -2.38
C PRO A 140 20.21 6.94 -2.99
N SER A 141 21.45 6.48 -2.69
CA SER A 141 22.02 5.22 -3.18
C SER A 141 21.64 4.00 -2.34
N ALA A 142 20.99 4.16 -1.19
CA ALA A 142 20.51 3.04 -0.37
C ALA A 142 19.51 2.20 -1.18
N LYS A 143 19.54 0.89 -1.00
CA LYS A 143 18.71 -0.03 -1.79
C LYS A 143 17.60 -0.64 -0.94
N THR A 144 16.50 -1.00 -1.59
CA THR A 144 15.37 -1.69 -0.96
C THR A 144 15.10 -3.02 -1.66
N PRO A 145 14.86 -4.12 -0.91
CA PRO A 145 14.36 -5.38 -1.45
C PRO A 145 12.84 -5.41 -1.55
N PHE A 146 12.14 -4.60 -0.72
CA PHE A 146 10.69 -4.51 -0.69
C PHE A 146 10.25 -3.14 -0.19
N ALA A 147 9.43 -2.46 -0.99
CA ALA A 147 8.79 -1.20 -0.60
C ALA A 147 7.49 -1.02 -1.37
N VAL A 148 6.58 -0.26 -0.78
CA VAL A 148 5.33 0.20 -1.39
C VAL A 148 5.31 1.72 -1.30
N VAL A 149 5.11 2.40 -2.43
CA VAL A 149 5.18 3.86 -2.52
C VAL A 149 4.09 4.39 -3.45
N THR A 150 3.58 5.59 -3.16
CA THR A 150 2.58 6.30 -3.97
C THR A 150 2.82 7.81 -3.93
N PRO A 151 2.48 8.56 -4.98
CA PRO A 151 2.29 10.00 -4.87
C PRO A 151 1.07 10.26 -3.97
N PHE A 152 1.25 10.99 -2.86
CA PHE A 152 0.19 11.16 -1.87
C PHE A 152 -0.39 12.59 -1.93
N ASP A 153 -1.64 12.74 -2.35
CA ASP A 153 -2.21 14.07 -2.62
C ASP A 153 -3.05 14.63 -1.46
N ARG A 154 -3.37 13.85 -0.41
CA ARG A 154 -4.15 14.26 0.77
C ARG A 154 -5.53 14.83 0.44
N ALA A 155 -6.11 14.41 -0.67
CA ALA A 155 -7.36 14.99 -1.18
C ALA A 155 -8.55 14.68 -0.31
N GLU A 156 -8.54 13.55 0.39
CA GLU A 156 -9.65 13.08 1.20
C GLU A 156 -9.31 13.00 2.68
N GLN A 157 -10.33 13.17 3.53
CA GLN A 157 -10.14 13.22 4.98
C GLN A 157 -11.27 12.50 5.72
N GLN A 158 -10.89 11.75 6.78
CA GLN A 158 -11.80 11.09 7.70
C GLN A 158 -11.51 11.54 9.14
N LYS A 159 -12.53 12.01 9.85
CA LYS A 159 -12.42 12.34 11.27
C LYS A 159 -12.45 11.07 12.11
N LEU A 160 -11.50 10.95 13.01
CA LEU A 160 -11.41 9.89 14.01
C LEU A 160 -11.75 10.49 15.37
N PRO A 161 -12.83 10.03 16.03
CA PRO A 161 -13.23 10.59 17.34
C PRO A 161 -12.22 10.21 18.43
N GLN A 162 -11.67 9.02 18.36
CA GLN A 162 -10.64 8.45 19.22
C GLN A 162 -10.00 7.27 18.49
N ILE A 163 -8.76 6.94 18.77
CA ILE A 163 -8.09 5.71 18.33
C ILE A 163 -7.93 4.83 19.58
N GLU A 164 -8.80 3.83 19.74
CA GLU A 164 -8.82 2.96 20.92
C GLU A 164 -7.74 1.89 20.86
N SER A 165 -7.51 1.33 19.68
CA SER A 165 -6.46 0.36 19.36
C SER A 165 -6.13 0.41 17.87
N LEU A 166 -5.10 -0.32 17.44
CA LEU A 166 -4.76 -0.46 16.03
C LEU A 166 -5.86 -1.21 15.26
N GLU A 167 -6.42 -2.27 15.85
CA GLU A 167 -7.53 -3.04 15.28
C GLU A 167 -8.78 -2.17 15.11
N TRP A 168 -9.11 -1.37 16.14
CA TRP A 168 -10.21 -0.41 16.06
C TRP A 168 -10.00 0.59 14.92
N LEU A 169 -8.77 1.07 14.75
CA LEU A 169 -8.42 2.01 13.69
C LEU A 169 -8.63 1.40 12.31
N ASP A 170 -8.14 0.17 12.10
CA ASP A 170 -8.27 -0.56 10.84
C ASP A 170 -9.75 -0.79 10.48
N ASP A 171 -10.55 -1.29 11.42
CA ASP A 171 -11.97 -1.56 11.23
C ASP A 171 -12.77 -0.26 10.98
N HIS A 172 -12.47 0.81 11.72
CA HIS A 172 -13.13 2.10 11.57
C HIS A 172 -12.82 2.75 10.21
N LEU A 173 -11.57 2.69 9.75
CA LEU A 173 -11.18 3.20 8.44
C LEU A 173 -11.79 2.34 7.30
N ASP A 174 -11.86 1.03 7.46
CA ASP A 174 -12.51 0.13 6.49
C ASP A 174 -13.99 0.46 6.32
N GLU A 175 -14.71 0.73 7.43
CA GLU A 175 -16.11 1.12 7.40
C GLU A 175 -16.30 2.53 6.80
N ALA A 176 -15.48 3.50 7.21
CA ALA A 176 -15.66 4.90 6.84
C ALA A 176 -15.22 5.20 5.40
N ILE A 177 -14.10 4.62 4.94
CA ILE A 177 -13.55 4.86 3.60
C ILE A 177 -14.20 3.91 2.58
N GLY A 178 -14.46 2.66 2.98
CA GLY A 178 -14.96 1.63 2.08
C GLY A 178 -13.90 1.14 1.07
N HIS A 179 -14.31 0.88 -0.17
CA HIS A 179 -13.44 0.42 -1.26
C HIS A 179 -12.63 -0.85 -0.95
N PRO A 180 -13.26 -1.99 -0.51
CA PRO A 180 -12.55 -3.17 0.00
C PRO A 180 -11.61 -3.83 -1.01
N ASN A 181 -11.75 -3.50 -2.30
CA ASN A 181 -10.96 -4.05 -3.39
C ASN A 181 -9.90 -3.09 -3.96
N LYS A 182 -9.70 -1.92 -3.34
CA LYS A 182 -8.70 -0.95 -3.76
C LYS A 182 -7.61 -0.78 -2.72
N PHE A 183 -6.46 -0.28 -3.16
CA PHE A 183 -5.39 0.15 -2.26
C PHE A 183 -5.74 1.53 -1.69
N ILE A 184 -5.35 1.77 -0.44
CA ILE A 184 -5.53 3.07 0.21
C ILE A 184 -4.23 3.44 0.92
N ALA A 185 -3.72 4.63 0.64
CA ALA A 185 -2.67 5.25 1.42
C ALA A 185 -3.31 6.12 2.50
N VAL A 186 -2.81 6.06 3.74
CA VAL A 186 -3.39 6.78 4.88
C VAL A 186 -2.28 7.43 5.69
N ARG A 187 -2.48 8.71 6.02
CA ARG A 187 -1.62 9.48 6.92
C ARG A 187 -2.45 9.96 8.12
N ILE A 188 -1.92 9.75 9.33
CA ILE A 188 -2.56 10.24 10.55
C ILE A 188 -1.50 10.91 11.42
N HIS A 189 -1.59 12.23 11.60
CA HIS A 189 -0.76 12.94 12.56
C HIS A 189 -1.54 13.15 13.86
N ALA A 190 -0.98 12.69 14.99
CA ALA A 190 -1.65 12.78 16.29
C ALA A 190 -0.65 12.74 17.45
N ASN A 191 -1.12 13.05 18.65
CA ASN A 191 -0.47 12.67 19.90
C ASN A 191 -0.99 11.29 20.33
N PHE A 192 -0.09 10.32 20.35
CA PHE A 192 -0.39 8.94 20.74
C PHE A 192 -0.21 8.80 22.25
N ALA A 193 -1.30 8.47 22.95
CA ALA A 193 -1.26 8.17 24.38
C ALA A 193 -0.34 6.99 24.67
N THR A 194 -0.33 5.98 23.78
CA THR A 194 0.61 4.88 23.78
C THR A 194 0.84 4.38 22.35
N ILE A 195 2.06 3.97 22.06
CA ILE A 195 2.42 3.33 20.81
C ILE A 195 3.48 2.25 21.04
N THR A 196 3.27 1.08 20.46
CA THR A 196 4.22 -0.04 20.46
C THR A 196 4.71 -0.28 19.05
N LEU A 197 6.01 -0.25 18.89
CA LEU A 197 6.70 -0.35 17.61
C LEU A 197 7.70 -1.50 17.64
N ARG A 198 8.06 -1.97 16.44
CA ARG A 198 9.16 -2.90 16.25
C ARG A 198 10.10 -2.44 15.16
N SER A 199 11.30 -2.97 15.16
CA SER A 199 12.20 -3.01 14.03
C SER A 199 13.03 -4.28 14.02
N VAL A 200 13.48 -4.68 12.84
CA VAL A 200 14.30 -5.88 12.62
C VAL A 200 15.76 -5.49 12.52
N LYS A 201 16.64 -6.44 12.91
CA LYS A 201 18.09 -6.24 12.83
C LYS A 201 18.58 -6.60 11.44
N VAL A 202 19.60 -5.91 10.96
CA VAL A 202 20.29 -6.22 9.71
C VAL A 202 20.72 -7.70 9.66
N GLN A 203 20.53 -8.32 8.51
CA GLN A 203 20.89 -9.71 8.28
C GLN A 203 22.09 -9.81 7.36
N SER A 204 22.76 -10.97 7.37
CA SER A 204 23.85 -11.30 6.46
C SER A 204 23.63 -12.70 5.86
N PRO A 205 24.10 -12.95 4.63
CA PRO A 205 23.99 -14.28 4.01
C PRO A 205 24.73 -15.37 4.82
N PRO A 206 24.19 -16.61 4.83
CA PRO A 206 22.92 -17.02 4.20
C PRO A 206 21.69 -16.51 4.97
N TYR A 207 20.76 -15.87 4.24
CA TYR A 207 19.59 -15.27 4.87
C TYR A 207 18.62 -16.31 5.43
N ARG A 208 18.04 -15.99 6.57
CA ARG A 208 16.99 -16.78 7.22
C ARG A 208 15.62 -16.27 6.77
N PRO A 209 14.56 -17.13 6.73
CA PRO A 209 13.19 -16.67 6.49
C PRO A 209 12.75 -15.58 7.49
N LEU A 210 11.90 -14.64 7.02
CA LEU A 210 11.47 -13.48 7.82
C LEU A 210 10.78 -13.89 9.12
N GLY A 211 9.95 -14.93 9.11
CA GLY A 211 9.30 -15.44 10.33
C GLY A 211 10.28 -15.97 11.40
N VAL A 212 11.51 -16.33 11.01
CA VAL A 212 12.58 -16.67 11.95
C VAL A 212 13.25 -15.41 12.48
N VAL A 213 13.57 -14.46 11.59
CA VAL A 213 14.21 -13.20 11.96
C VAL A 213 13.33 -12.34 12.86
N ALA A 214 12.04 -12.28 12.58
CA ALA A 214 11.06 -11.50 13.36
C ALA A 214 10.94 -11.93 14.82
N LYS A 215 11.31 -13.17 15.17
CA LYS A 215 11.36 -13.61 16.58
C LYS A 215 12.45 -12.92 17.39
N GLU A 216 13.44 -12.34 16.70
CA GLU A 216 14.58 -11.63 17.31
C GLU A 216 14.45 -10.11 17.12
N GLN A 217 13.29 -9.63 16.70
CA GLN A 217 13.03 -8.21 16.51
C GLN A 217 13.14 -7.43 17.83
N SER A 218 13.49 -6.16 17.73
CA SER A 218 13.42 -5.25 18.86
C SER A 218 12.02 -4.66 18.94
N VAL A 219 11.47 -4.59 20.16
CA VAL A 219 10.14 -4.02 20.41
C VAL A 219 10.26 -2.97 21.51
N TRP A 220 9.60 -1.85 21.34
CA TRP A 220 9.57 -0.79 22.35
C TRP A 220 8.20 -0.11 22.40
N THR A 221 7.81 0.28 23.59
CA THR A 221 6.57 1.04 23.83
C THR A 221 6.92 2.41 24.38
N ARG A 222 6.20 3.43 23.93
CA ARG A 222 6.31 4.80 24.43
C ARG A 222 4.92 5.38 24.66
N GLU A 223 4.87 6.34 25.57
CA GLU A 223 3.65 7.07 25.92
C GLU A 223 3.80 8.55 25.58
N ASN A 224 2.68 9.20 25.25
CA ASN A 224 2.58 10.63 24.98
C ASN A 224 3.55 11.11 23.89
N VAL A 225 3.56 10.43 22.74
CA VAL A 225 4.41 10.74 21.60
C VAL A 225 3.61 11.37 20.49
N THR A 226 4.04 12.53 19.99
CA THR A 226 3.48 13.17 18.80
C THR A 226 4.24 12.73 17.56
N GLY A 227 3.52 12.37 16.52
CA GLY A 227 4.11 11.92 15.26
C GLY A 227 3.07 11.48 14.25
N THR A 228 3.55 10.86 13.17
CA THR A 228 2.74 10.48 12.01
C THR A 228 2.72 8.97 11.86
N LEU A 229 1.52 8.40 11.71
CA LEU A 229 1.29 7.06 11.13
C LEU A 229 1.31 7.16 9.61
N ILE A 230 2.02 6.26 8.99
CA ILE A 230 2.11 6.06 7.54
C ILE A 230 1.57 4.67 7.25
N GLY A 231 0.40 4.58 6.61
CA GLY A 231 -0.28 3.33 6.35
C GLY A 231 -0.54 3.07 4.88
N ILE A 232 -0.36 1.83 4.49
CA ILE A 232 -0.80 1.32 3.19
C ILE A 232 -1.78 0.18 3.45
N ARG A 233 -3.02 0.36 3.01
CA ARG A 233 -4.02 -0.69 3.07
C ARG A 233 -4.08 -1.42 1.74
N CYS A 234 -3.88 -2.73 1.78
CA CYS A 234 -4.00 -3.59 0.61
C CYS A 234 -5.27 -4.44 0.67
N PRO A 235 -5.94 -4.68 -0.48
CA PRO A 235 -7.09 -5.58 -0.54
C PRO A 235 -6.75 -7.00 -0.09
N LYS A 236 -7.74 -7.74 0.43
CA LYS A 236 -7.52 -9.12 0.91
C LYS A 236 -7.05 -10.09 -0.20
N TRP A 237 -7.32 -9.79 -1.47
CA TRP A 237 -6.93 -10.65 -2.59
C TRP A 237 -5.44 -10.58 -2.99
N VAL A 238 -4.63 -9.68 -2.38
CA VAL A 238 -3.19 -9.56 -2.70
C VAL A 238 -2.30 -10.61 -2.00
N GLN A 239 -2.87 -11.62 -1.38
CA GLN A 239 -2.14 -12.65 -0.62
C GLN A 239 -0.96 -13.20 -1.40
N GLY A 240 0.22 -13.27 -0.75
CA GLY A 240 1.48 -13.68 -1.35
C GLY A 240 2.18 -12.60 -2.17
N LEU A 241 1.46 -11.55 -2.56
CA LEU A 241 2.01 -10.42 -3.32
C LEU A 241 2.35 -9.22 -2.41
N ASN A 242 1.46 -8.91 -1.46
CA ASN A 242 1.63 -7.84 -0.47
C ASN A 242 1.01 -8.25 0.87
N VAL A 243 1.09 -7.39 1.89
CA VAL A 243 0.45 -7.54 3.20
C VAL A 243 -1.04 -7.21 3.08
N PRO A 244 -1.97 -8.19 3.22
CA PRO A 244 -3.41 -7.90 3.19
C PRO A 244 -3.84 -7.14 4.44
N GLY A 245 -4.68 -6.10 4.27
CA GLY A 245 -5.06 -5.18 5.35
C GLY A 245 -4.11 -4.00 5.44
N TYR A 246 -4.08 -3.36 6.60
CA TYR A 246 -3.21 -2.21 6.82
C TYR A 246 -1.80 -2.63 7.25
N HIS A 247 -0.81 -1.99 6.66
CA HIS A 247 0.59 -2.06 7.03
C HIS A 247 1.01 -0.66 7.50
N TRP A 248 1.29 -0.53 8.80
CA TRP A 248 1.54 0.74 9.44
C TRP A 248 2.98 0.91 9.89
N HIS A 249 3.58 2.03 9.51
CA HIS A 249 4.79 2.54 10.12
C HIS A 249 4.50 3.85 10.88
N PHE A 250 5.38 4.21 11.79
CA PHE A 250 5.28 5.43 12.59
C PHE A 250 6.60 6.19 12.61
N LEU A 251 6.50 7.51 12.61
CA LEU A 251 7.65 8.41 12.80
C LEU A 251 7.26 9.55 13.75
N ALA A 252 8.01 9.71 14.84
CA ALA A 252 7.86 10.83 15.76
C ALA A 252 8.37 12.14 15.13
N ASP A 253 7.76 13.27 15.47
CA ASP A 253 8.10 14.58 14.91
C ASP A 253 9.55 14.98 15.20
N ASP A 254 10.09 14.59 16.35
CA ASP A 254 11.47 14.86 16.79
C ASP A 254 12.49 13.81 16.31
N LEU A 255 12.04 12.84 15.51
CA LEU A 255 12.83 11.72 15.00
C LEU A 255 13.46 10.83 16.11
N SER A 256 12.96 10.90 17.32
CA SER A 256 13.45 10.08 18.45
C SER A 256 12.86 8.67 18.47
N LEU A 257 11.82 8.43 17.69
CA LEU A 257 11.06 7.17 17.69
C LEU A 257 10.46 6.90 16.32
N GLY A 258 10.56 5.66 15.86
CA GLY A 258 9.93 5.17 14.63
C GLY A 258 9.85 3.66 14.59
N GLY A 259 9.28 3.10 13.51
CA GLY A 259 9.22 1.66 13.27
C GLY A 259 7.88 1.17 12.75
N HIS A 260 7.78 -0.13 12.59
CA HIS A 260 6.54 -0.82 12.27
C HIS A 260 5.61 -0.84 13.49
N VAL A 261 4.33 -0.56 13.29
CA VAL A 261 3.36 -0.38 14.39
C VAL A 261 2.73 -1.71 14.75
N LEU A 262 2.84 -2.09 16.03
CA LEU A 262 2.18 -3.27 16.57
C LEU A 262 0.91 -2.91 17.35
N LYS A 263 0.92 -1.79 18.07
CA LYS A 263 -0.22 -1.28 18.84
C LYS A 263 -0.18 0.22 18.91
N CYS A 264 -1.32 0.88 18.93
CA CYS A 264 -1.42 2.30 19.22
C CYS A 264 -2.75 2.65 19.86
N ALA A 265 -2.76 3.77 20.60
CA ALA A 265 -3.96 4.45 21.04
C ALA A 265 -3.72 5.96 21.03
N ALA A 266 -4.72 6.74 20.62
CA ALA A 266 -4.63 8.20 20.57
C ALA A 266 -6.00 8.83 20.86
N GLY A 267 -6.01 10.13 21.11
CA GLY A 267 -7.23 10.90 21.14
C GLY A 267 -7.84 11.08 19.75
N SER A 268 -8.66 12.13 19.58
CA SER A 268 -9.22 12.46 18.27
C SER A 268 -8.11 12.86 17.29
N ALA A 269 -8.27 12.44 16.04
CA ALA A 269 -7.33 12.72 14.97
C ALA A 269 -8.04 12.96 13.63
N LEU A 270 -7.28 13.32 12.63
CA LEU A 270 -7.71 13.41 11.24
C LEU A 270 -6.86 12.43 10.42
N ALA A 271 -7.52 11.50 9.75
CA ALA A 271 -6.90 10.68 8.73
C ALA A 271 -7.01 11.39 7.38
N GLU A 272 -5.88 11.68 6.77
CA GLU A 272 -5.79 12.05 5.35
C GLU A 272 -5.59 10.75 4.57
N TYR A 273 -6.28 10.58 3.43
CA TYR A 273 -6.16 9.34 2.67
C TYR A 273 -6.28 9.57 1.16
N ASP A 274 -5.76 8.60 0.42
CA ASP A 274 -5.81 8.55 -1.03
C ASP A 274 -6.20 7.14 -1.50
N VAL A 275 -7.17 7.06 -2.44
CA VAL A 275 -7.68 5.80 -2.99
C VAL A 275 -7.00 5.48 -4.30
N CYS A 276 -6.06 4.55 -4.28
CA CYS A 276 -5.27 4.18 -5.45
C CYS A 276 -6.00 3.19 -6.36
N GLN A 277 -6.01 3.47 -7.66
CA GLN A 277 -6.73 2.70 -8.68
C GLN A 277 -5.81 1.86 -9.55
N GLU A 278 -4.52 2.18 -9.57
CA GLU A 278 -3.51 1.48 -10.34
C GLU A 278 -2.48 0.83 -9.41
N TRP A 279 -2.01 -0.34 -9.79
CA TRP A 279 -0.97 -1.06 -9.07
C TRP A 279 0.13 -1.52 -10.03
N LEU A 280 1.32 -0.98 -9.86
CA LEU A 280 2.52 -1.38 -10.57
C LEU A 280 3.39 -2.24 -9.66
N VAL A 281 3.62 -3.50 -10.01
CA VAL A 281 4.58 -4.37 -9.35
C VAL A 281 5.84 -4.47 -10.19
N ARG A 282 6.98 -4.10 -9.61
CA ARG A 282 8.28 -4.27 -10.23
C ARG A 282 8.97 -5.48 -9.65
N LEU A 283 9.06 -6.54 -10.45
CA LEU A 283 9.81 -7.74 -10.07
C LEU A 283 11.29 -7.43 -10.06
N VAL A 284 12.02 -8.12 -9.20
CA VAL A 284 13.44 -7.88 -8.99
C VAL A 284 14.29 -8.85 -9.82
N ASP A 285 15.36 -8.34 -10.41
CA ASP A 285 16.40 -9.15 -11.05
C ASP A 285 17.52 -9.38 -10.01
N ALA A 286 17.26 -10.33 -9.11
CA ALA A 286 18.18 -10.69 -8.03
C ALA A 286 18.49 -12.20 -8.05
N PRO A 287 19.69 -12.60 -7.62
CA PRO A 287 20.07 -14.02 -7.57
C PRO A 287 19.07 -14.85 -6.76
N GLY A 288 18.58 -15.94 -7.38
CA GLY A 288 17.64 -16.86 -6.74
C GLY A 288 16.17 -16.46 -6.84
N PHE A 289 15.83 -15.24 -7.25
CA PHE A 289 14.42 -14.82 -7.37
C PHE A 289 13.65 -15.67 -8.40
N ASP A 290 14.26 -16.00 -9.56
CA ASP A 290 13.61 -16.81 -10.60
C ASP A 290 13.43 -18.29 -10.21
N THR A 291 14.09 -18.76 -9.17
CA THR A 291 14.07 -20.16 -8.75
C THR A 291 13.36 -20.41 -7.43
N VAL A 292 13.10 -19.36 -6.66
CA VAL A 292 12.36 -19.47 -5.39
C VAL A 292 10.90 -19.84 -5.62
N ASN A 293 10.37 -20.74 -4.78
CA ASN A 293 8.96 -21.11 -4.86
C ASN A 293 8.07 -20.07 -4.19
N LEU A 294 7.60 -19.09 -4.94
CA LEU A 294 6.71 -18.03 -4.48
C LEU A 294 5.25 -18.48 -4.27
N ASN A 295 4.89 -19.73 -4.67
CA ASN A 295 3.52 -20.26 -4.55
C ASN A 295 3.24 -20.87 -3.16
N GLN A 296 4.14 -20.72 -2.19
CA GLN A 296 3.91 -21.19 -0.83
C GLN A 296 2.85 -20.34 -0.16
N ASP A 297 1.93 -20.98 0.59
CA ASP A 297 1.00 -20.25 1.47
C ASP A 297 1.72 -19.85 2.77
N LEU A 298 2.18 -18.62 2.82
CA LEU A 298 2.85 -18.00 3.96
C LEU A 298 1.94 -17.05 4.75
N ASN A 299 0.64 -17.00 4.44
CA ASN A 299 -0.28 -16.02 5.00
C ASN A 299 -0.38 -16.08 6.53
N ARG A 300 -0.34 -17.27 7.13
CA ARG A 300 -0.37 -17.41 8.59
C ARG A 300 0.92 -16.88 9.22
N GLU A 301 2.06 -17.19 8.63
CA GLU A 301 3.37 -16.71 9.10
C GLU A 301 3.49 -15.20 8.93
N LEU A 302 3.05 -14.67 7.79
CA LEU A 302 3.00 -13.22 7.53
C LEU A 302 2.17 -12.49 8.59
N ARG A 303 0.95 -12.97 8.89
CA ARG A 303 0.12 -12.37 9.95
C ARG A 303 0.82 -12.32 11.32
N ARG A 304 1.60 -13.35 11.69
CA ARG A 304 2.40 -13.36 12.92
C ARG A 304 3.53 -12.33 12.92
N VAL A 305 4.12 -12.08 11.75
CA VAL A 305 5.17 -11.09 11.58
C VAL A 305 4.60 -9.67 11.67
N GLU A 306 3.44 -9.44 11.05
CA GLU A 306 2.84 -8.11 10.89
C GLU A 306 2.00 -7.65 12.11
N SER A 307 1.58 -8.57 12.98
CA SER A 307 0.74 -8.26 14.12
C SER A 307 1.36 -8.70 15.46
N ALA A 308 0.98 -8.03 16.55
CA ALA A 308 1.35 -8.44 17.91
C ALA A 308 0.51 -9.60 18.44
N ARG A 309 -0.26 -10.31 17.59
CA ARG A 309 -1.16 -11.38 18.04
C ARG A 309 -0.36 -12.60 18.46
N ASP A 310 -0.52 -12.96 19.71
CA ASP A 310 -0.04 -14.23 20.25
C ASP A 310 -0.78 -15.41 19.60
N ASP A 311 -0.10 -16.55 19.47
CA ASP A 311 -0.53 -17.74 18.72
C ASP A 311 -1.87 -18.38 19.20
N GLU A 312 -2.47 -17.93 20.30
CA GLU A 312 -3.62 -18.59 20.94
C GLU A 312 -4.98 -18.33 20.28
N GLU A 313 -5.13 -17.27 19.45
CA GLU A 313 -6.44 -16.93 18.86
C GLU A 313 -6.69 -17.51 17.46
N SER A 314 -5.74 -18.22 16.87
CA SER A 314 -5.81 -18.70 15.47
C SER A 314 -6.38 -20.11 15.28
N GLU A 315 -6.85 -20.79 16.33
CA GLU A 315 -7.43 -22.15 16.27
C GLU A 315 -8.96 -22.18 16.09
N ALA A 316 -9.61 -21.12 15.62
CA ALA A 316 -11.01 -21.24 15.22
C ALA A 316 -11.10 -22.12 13.94
N PRO A 317 -11.83 -23.24 13.96
CA PRO A 317 -11.95 -24.12 12.80
C PRO A 317 -12.67 -23.38 11.66
N PRO A 318 -12.35 -23.68 10.39
CA PRO A 318 -13.01 -23.06 9.25
C PRO A 318 -14.51 -23.37 9.33
N ASN A 319 -15.33 -22.33 9.33
CA ASN A 319 -16.77 -22.46 9.19
C ASN A 319 -17.09 -23.25 7.91
N LYS A 320 -17.79 -24.38 8.09
CA LYS A 320 -18.25 -25.28 7.02
C LYS A 320 -19.31 -24.62 6.15
#